data_7ad9f5cd6aded38c20c478fe7bfb48d9
#
_entry.id   7ad9f5cd6aded38c20c478fe7bfb48d9
#
_cell.length_a   1.000
_cell.length_b   1.000
_cell.length_c   1.000
_cell.angle_alpha   90.00
_cell.angle_beta   90.00
_cell.angle_gamma   90.00
#
_symmetry.space_group_name_H-M   'P 1'
#
loop_
_entity.id
_entity.type
_entity.pdbx_description
1 polymer ?
#
loop_
_entity_poly.entity_id
_entity_poly.type
_entity_poly.pdbx_seq_one_letter_code
_entity_poly.pdbx_strand_id
1 'polypeptide(L)'
;VVAVPTGTQGEERRLAWWVLNALTPETERTTHYFWGLPRGFAHDDTELTEMLRAGIFRTFEEDRVMIEAQQRILDRVSLDTRTVYTKADQAPGRARSMVSAMIAQEERARARPDPDTGV
;
A
#
# COMPACT_ATOMS: atom_id res chain seq x y z
N VAL A 1 4.89 3.68 4.44
CA VAL A 1 3.67 4.47 4.74
C VAL A 1 3.53 5.54 3.66
N VAL A 2 2.46 5.49 2.90
CA VAL A 2 2.15 6.50 1.87
C VAL A 2 0.87 7.19 2.28
N ALA A 3 0.92 8.48 2.53
CA ALA A 3 -0.25 9.32 2.74
C ALA A 3 -0.54 10.11 1.45
N VAL A 4 -1.71 9.94 0.89
CA VAL A 4 -2.16 10.70 -0.29
C VAL A 4 -3.22 11.70 0.15
N PRO A 5 -2.99 13.02 0.00
CA PRO A 5 -4.02 13.99 0.27
C PRO A 5 -5.09 13.94 -0.83
N THR A 6 -6.33 13.69 -0.44
CA THR A 6 -7.50 13.78 -1.31
C THR A 6 -8.28 15.05 -0.93
N GLY A 7 -8.11 16.12 -1.69
CA GLY A 7 -8.87 17.35 -1.50
C GLY A 7 -8.67 18.32 -2.65
N THR A 8 -9.76 18.84 -3.19
CA THR A 8 -9.79 19.92 -4.18
C THR A 8 -9.40 21.25 -3.53
N GLN A 9 -8.57 22.03 -4.20
CA GLN A 9 -8.14 23.35 -3.75
C GLN A 9 -9.27 24.38 -3.89
N GLY A 10 -9.74 24.92 -2.77
CA GLY A 10 -10.62 26.08 -2.67
C GLY A 10 -10.55 26.64 -1.26
N GLU A 11 -10.62 27.96 -1.10
CA GLU A 11 -10.42 28.67 0.18
C GLU A 11 -11.52 28.46 1.23
N GLU A 12 -12.53 27.68 0.94
CA GLU A 12 -13.57 27.30 1.91
C GLU A 12 -13.12 26.08 2.69
N ARG A 13 -13.06 26.22 4.01
CA ARG A 13 -12.87 25.21 5.07
C ARG A 13 -12.48 23.84 4.52
N ARG A 14 -11.19 23.61 4.29
CA ARG A 14 -10.65 22.37 3.72
C ARG A 14 -11.07 21.20 4.59
N LEU A 15 -12.03 20.42 4.12
CA LEU A 15 -12.30 19.09 4.64
C LEU A 15 -11.12 18.19 4.22
N ALA A 16 -10.02 18.30 4.92
CA ALA A 16 -8.84 17.51 4.62
C ALA A 16 -8.95 16.17 5.33
N TRP A 17 -8.86 15.11 4.57
CA TRP A 17 -8.65 13.76 5.06
C TRP A 17 -7.50 13.10 4.30
N TRP A 18 -6.89 12.11 4.90
CA TRP A 18 -5.80 11.35 4.31
C TRP A 18 -6.16 9.87 4.38
N VAL A 19 -5.72 9.11 3.39
CA VAL A 19 -5.78 7.66 3.46
C VAL A 19 -4.37 7.16 3.81
N LEU A 20 -4.25 6.52 4.95
CA LEU A 20 -3.04 5.84 5.40
C LEU A 20 -3.14 4.37 5.02
N ASN A 21 -2.15 3.88 4.31
CA ASN A 21 -2.02 2.46 3.98
C ASN A 21 -0.66 1.97 4.46
N ALA A 22 -0.65 0.92 5.27
CA ALA A 22 0.57 0.27 5.73
C ALA A 22 0.48 -1.22 5.39
N LEU A 23 1.41 -1.68 4.58
CA LEU A 23 1.51 -3.04 4.10
C LEU A 23 2.73 -3.69 4.75
N THR A 24 2.52 -4.81 5.44
CA THR A 24 3.59 -5.56 6.11
C THR A 24 3.56 -7.00 5.59
N PRO A 25 4.54 -7.42 4.78
CA PRO A 25 4.63 -8.79 4.33
C PRO A 25 4.71 -9.76 5.52
N GLU A 26 3.94 -10.84 5.46
CA GLU A 26 3.94 -11.90 6.46
C GLU A 26 4.57 -13.17 5.89
N THR A 27 4.12 -13.59 4.71
CA THR A 27 4.68 -14.73 3.97
C THR A 27 4.89 -14.34 2.51
N GLU A 28 5.30 -15.28 1.68
CA GLU A 28 5.37 -15.07 0.22
C GLU A 28 4.00 -14.77 -0.41
N ARG A 29 2.90 -15.08 0.29
CA ARG A 29 1.53 -15.02 -0.24
C ARG A 29 0.57 -14.22 0.62
N THR A 30 0.97 -13.83 1.82
CA THR A 30 0.14 -13.09 2.76
C THR A 30 0.81 -11.79 3.19
N THR A 31 -0.01 -10.78 3.38
CA THR A 31 0.42 -9.43 3.78
C THR A 31 -0.59 -8.89 4.78
N HIS A 32 -0.12 -8.41 5.90
CA HIS A 32 -0.95 -7.61 6.79
C HIS A 32 -1.19 -6.24 6.16
N TYR A 33 -2.44 -5.84 6.08
CA TYR A 33 -2.86 -4.57 5.56
C TYR A 33 -3.55 -3.74 6.63
N PHE A 34 -2.87 -2.70 7.08
CA PHE A 34 -3.41 -1.74 8.03
C PHE A 34 -3.78 -0.46 7.30
N TRP A 35 -4.92 0.09 7.65
CA TRP A 35 -5.37 1.33 7.07
C TRP A 35 -5.90 2.29 8.12
N GLY A 36 -5.88 3.57 7.81
CA GLY A 36 -6.42 4.62 8.64
C GLY A 36 -6.95 5.77 7.81
N LEU A 37 -7.91 6.51 8.35
CA LEU A 37 -8.50 7.67 7.71
C LEU A 37 -8.39 8.91 8.62
N PRO A 38 -7.19 9.44 8.83
CA PRO A 38 -7.02 10.69 9.56
C PRO A 38 -7.78 11.81 8.89
N ARG A 39 -8.53 12.59 9.66
CA ARG A 39 -9.28 13.74 9.18
C ARG A 39 -8.99 14.98 10.01
N GLY A 40 -8.98 16.15 9.36
CA GLY A 40 -8.72 17.44 9.99
C GLY A 40 -9.97 18.20 10.41
N PHE A 41 -11.13 17.50 10.58
CA PHE A 41 -12.43 18.14 10.88
C PHE A 41 -13.32 17.20 11.70
N ALA A 42 -14.30 17.76 12.41
CA ALA A 42 -15.35 17.05 13.16
C ALA A 42 -14.78 15.92 14.03
N HIS A 43 -13.71 16.20 14.80
CA HIS A 43 -12.99 15.20 15.58
C HIS A 43 -13.86 14.54 16.65
N ASP A 44 -14.79 15.30 17.24
CA ASP A 44 -15.67 14.85 18.32
C ASP A 44 -16.97 14.19 17.79
N ASP A 45 -17.17 14.17 16.48
CA ASP A 45 -18.33 13.55 15.84
C ASP A 45 -18.12 12.04 15.71
N THR A 46 -18.61 11.30 16.69
CA THR A 46 -18.50 9.84 16.75
C THR A 46 -19.40 9.15 15.73
N GLU A 47 -20.56 9.72 15.39
CA GLU A 47 -21.47 9.16 14.39
C GLU A 47 -20.85 9.22 13.00
N LEU A 48 -20.29 10.37 12.63
CA LEU A 48 -19.53 10.53 11.40
C LEU A 48 -18.33 9.57 11.36
N THR A 49 -17.64 9.38 12.49
CA THR A 49 -16.51 8.44 12.59
C THR A 49 -16.94 7.02 12.23
N GLU A 50 -18.01 6.53 12.82
CA GLU A 50 -18.52 5.18 12.57
C GLU A 50 -19.06 5.02 11.14
N MET A 51 -19.72 6.03 10.61
CA MET A 51 -20.20 6.04 9.22
C MET A 51 -19.04 5.94 8.23
N LEU A 52 -18.00 6.74 8.41
CA LEU A 52 -16.80 6.71 7.57
C LEU A 52 -16.06 5.38 7.69
N ARG A 53 -15.89 4.87 8.92
CA ARG A 53 -15.27 3.58 9.19
C ARG A 53 -15.99 2.45 8.47
N ALA A 54 -17.31 2.39 8.59
CA ALA A 54 -18.12 1.36 7.95
C ALA A 54 -18.08 1.44 6.42
N GLY A 55 -18.09 2.66 5.87
CA GLY A 55 -17.98 2.88 4.43
C GLY A 55 -16.65 2.39 3.86
N ILE A 56 -15.54 2.81 4.47
CA ILE A 56 -14.19 2.43 4.05
C ILE A 56 -13.98 0.92 4.23
N PHE A 57 -14.42 0.35 5.35
CA PHE A 57 -14.30 -1.10 5.58
C PHE A 57 -14.99 -1.89 4.46
N ARG A 58 -16.18 -1.48 4.05
CA ARG A 58 -16.91 -2.12 2.94
C ARG A 58 -16.13 -2.04 1.63
N THR A 59 -15.60 -0.87 1.30
CA THR A 59 -14.80 -0.66 0.08
C THR A 59 -13.56 -1.58 0.08
N PHE A 60 -12.82 -1.63 1.19
CA PHE A 60 -11.63 -2.47 1.26
C PHE A 60 -11.94 -3.97 1.30
N GLU A 61 -13.11 -4.35 1.79
CA GLU A 61 -13.55 -5.74 1.73
C GLU A 61 -13.87 -6.18 0.29
N GLU A 62 -14.45 -5.29 -0.51
CA GLU A 62 -14.65 -5.50 -1.96
C GLU A 62 -13.30 -5.67 -2.67
N ASP A 63 -12.33 -4.80 -2.38
CA ASP A 63 -10.97 -4.87 -2.92
C ASP A 63 -10.25 -6.17 -2.50
N ARG A 64 -10.40 -6.59 -1.23
CA ARG A 64 -9.82 -7.82 -0.71
C ARG A 64 -10.27 -9.04 -1.52
N VAL A 65 -11.56 -9.16 -1.76
CA VAL A 65 -12.13 -10.27 -2.55
C VAL A 65 -11.53 -10.34 -3.95
N MET A 66 -11.35 -9.18 -4.59
CA MET A 66 -10.77 -9.08 -5.94
C MET A 66 -9.28 -9.44 -5.94
N ILE A 67 -8.51 -8.93 -4.99
CA ILE A 67 -7.07 -9.18 -4.87
C ILE A 67 -6.82 -10.68 -4.59
N GLU A 68 -7.57 -11.28 -3.68
CA GLU A 68 -7.45 -12.71 -3.39
C GLU A 68 -7.85 -13.58 -4.58
N ALA A 69 -8.86 -13.17 -5.36
CA ALA A 69 -9.24 -13.86 -6.59
C ALA A 69 -8.12 -13.78 -7.64
N GLN A 70 -7.51 -12.61 -7.80
CA GLN A 70 -6.37 -12.40 -8.69
C GLN A 70 -5.17 -13.27 -8.27
N GLN A 71 -4.86 -13.34 -6.97
CA GLN A 71 -3.77 -14.18 -6.45
C GLN A 71 -3.99 -15.66 -6.80
N ARG A 72 -5.22 -16.17 -6.64
CA ARG A 72 -5.54 -17.55 -7.03
C ARG A 72 -5.30 -17.83 -8.52
N ILE A 73 -5.49 -16.85 -9.38
CA ILE A 73 -5.20 -16.97 -10.82
C ILE A 73 -3.69 -16.96 -11.03
N LEU A 74 -2.97 -16.02 -10.42
CA LEU A 74 -1.51 -15.91 -10.54
C LEU A 74 -0.80 -17.18 -10.06
N ASP A 75 -1.31 -17.84 -9.02
CA ASP A 75 -0.77 -19.11 -8.51
C ASP A 75 -0.88 -20.28 -9.51
N ARG A 76 -1.79 -20.19 -10.48
CA ARG A 76 -2.02 -21.21 -11.50
C ARG A 76 -1.29 -20.95 -12.80
N VAL A 77 -0.89 -19.71 -13.00
CA VAL A 77 -0.21 -19.26 -14.23
C VAL A 77 1.29 -19.32 -13.99
N SER A 78 2.04 -19.81 -14.98
CA SER A 78 3.50 -19.81 -14.91
C SER A 78 4.04 -18.38 -14.70
N LEU A 79 5.07 -18.23 -13.86
CA LEU A 79 5.77 -16.98 -13.57
C LEU A 79 6.34 -16.28 -14.82
N ASP A 80 6.38 -16.97 -15.96
CA ASP A 80 6.80 -16.43 -17.26
C ASP A 80 5.71 -15.60 -17.95
N THR A 81 4.55 -15.43 -17.31
CA THR A 81 3.47 -14.60 -17.85
C THR A 81 3.84 -13.13 -17.76
N ARG A 82 4.12 -12.55 -18.92
CA ARG A 82 4.49 -11.15 -19.05
C ARG A 82 3.35 -10.25 -18.58
N THR A 83 3.57 -9.51 -17.52
CA THR A 83 2.62 -8.49 -17.03
C THR A 83 2.50 -7.38 -18.10
N VAL A 84 1.28 -7.15 -18.58
CA VAL A 84 1.00 -6.06 -19.51
C VAL A 84 0.65 -4.82 -18.69
N TYR A 85 1.41 -3.77 -18.86
CA TYR A 85 1.18 -2.48 -18.21
C TYR A 85 0.41 -1.54 -19.13
N THR A 86 -0.59 -0.89 -18.58
CA THR A 86 -1.34 0.20 -19.22
C THR A 86 -0.82 1.55 -18.73
N LYS A 87 -1.33 2.64 -19.30
CA LYS A 87 -1.01 3.99 -18.81
C LYS A 87 -1.47 4.22 -17.35
N ALA A 88 -2.50 3.52 -16.91
CA ALA A 88 -2.99 3.59 -15.53
C ALA A 88 -2.03 2.91 -14.52
N ASP A 89 -1.17 2.00 -14.99
CA ASP A 89 -0.26 1.22 -14.14
C ASP A 89 1.10 1.90 -13.89
N GLN A 90 1.25 3.16 -14.24
CA GLN A 90 2.53 3.88 -14.05
C GLN A 90 2.94 3.97 -12.58
N ALA A 91 2.00 4.27 -11.67
CA ALA A 91 2.28 4.38 -10.25
C ALA A 91 2.64 3.02 -9.62
N PRO A 92 1.88 1.92 -9.83
CA PRO A 92 2.26 0.58 -9.40
C PRO A 92 3.60 0.12 -9.99
N GLY A 93 3.88 0.40 -11.26
CA GLY A 93 5.16 0.07 -11.90
C GLY A 93 6.34 0.77 -11.21
N ARG A 94 6.18 2.06 -10.91
CA ARG A 94 7.20 2.84 -10.19
C ARG A 94 7.41 2.32 -8.77
N ALA A 95 6.34 2.01 -8.04
CA ALA A 95 6.42 1.44 -6.71
C ALA A 95 7.19 0.11 -6.70
N ARG A 96 6.91 -0.80 -7.64
CA ARG A 96 7.66 -2.05 -7.78
C ARG A 96 9.15 -1.82 -8.04
N SER A 97 9.48 -0.88 -8.93
CA SER A 97 10.89 -0.54 -9.20
C SER A 97 11.60 -0.02 -7.95
N MET A 98 10.93 0.81 -7.16
CA MET A 98 11.49 1.31 -5.89
C MET A 98 11.74 0.17 -4.89
N VAL A 99 10.76 -0.71 -4.68
CA VAL A 99 10.92 -1.87 -3.79
C VAL A 99 12.05 -2.79 -4.25
N SER A 100 12.13 -3.09 -5.55
CA SER A 100 13.22 -3.89 -6.11
C SER A 100 14.60 -3.26 -5.88
N ALA A 101 14.70 -1.94 -6.02
CA ALA A 101 15.94 -1.22 -5.75
C ALA A 101 16.34 -1.28 -4.26
N MET A 102 15.36 -1.17 -3.35
CA MET A 102 15.60 -1.30 -1.90
C MET A 102 16.08 -2.70 -1.53
N ILE A 103 15.45 -3.76 -2.07
CA ILE A 103 15.87 -5.15 -1.86
C ILE A 103 17.32 -5.34 -2.33
N ALA A 104 17.64 -4.91 -3.54
CA ALA A 104 19.00 -5.01 -4.08
C ALA A 104 20.04 -4.22 -3.26
N GLN A 105 19.63 -3.13 -2.63
CA GLN A 105 20.50 -2.37 -1.72
C GLN A 105 20.76 -3.14 -0.42
N GLU A 106 19.72 -3.74 0.17
CA GLU A 106 19.86 -4.57 1.38
C GLU A 106 20.73 -5.79 1.14
N GLU A 107 20.56 -6.49 0.02
CA GLU A 107 21.37 -7.64 -0.36
C GLU A 107 22.86 -7.28 -0.49
N ARG A 108 23.16 -6.14 -1.12
CA ARG A 108 24.54 -5.63 -1.21
C ARG A 108 25.12 -5.26 0.15
N ALA A 109 24.30 -4.68 1.04
CA ALA A 109 24.74 -4.34 2.38
C ALA A 109 25.06 -5.59 3.21
N ARG A 110 24.25 -6.64 3.09
CA ARG A 110 24.47 -7.95 3.75
C ARG A 110 25.66 -8.71 3.19
N ALA A 111 25.96 -8.58 1.90
CA ALA A 111 27.08 -9.22 1.24
C ALA A 111 28.44 -8.52 1.53
N ARG A 112 28.42 -7.34 2.16
CA ARG A 112 29.63 -6.61 2.50
C ARG A 112 30.27 -7.24 3.74
N PRO A 113 31.51 -7.68 3.69
CA PRO A 113 32.21 -8.23 4.87
C PRO A 113 32.26 -7.18 5.99
N ASP A 114 32.03 -7.62 7.20
CA ASP A 114 32.15 -6.76 8.39
C ASP A 114 33.60 -6.27 8.47
N PRO A 115 33.85 -4.95 8.45
CA PRO A 115 35.19 -4.40 8.50
C PRO A 115 35.93 -4.72 9.83
N ASP A 116 35.21 -5.23 10.84
CA ASP A 116 35.73 -5.49 12.18
C ASP A 116 36.13 -6.97 12.40
N THR A 117 36.03 -7.84 11.38
CA THR A 117 36.46 -9.24 11.44
C THR A 117 37.92 -9.45 10.97
N GLY A 118 38.72 -8.41 10.94
CA GLY A 118 40.18 -8.48 10.66
C GLY A 118 40.97 -8.70 11.94
N VAL A 119 41.26 -9.97 12.25
CA VAL A 119 42.39 -10.37 13.11
C VAL A 119 43.55 -10.73 12.22
#